data_92924d7dc5be432dd7c4538f054dfda0
#
_entry.id   92924d7dc5be432dd7c4538f054dfda0
#
_cell.length_a   1.000
_cell.length_b   1.000
_cell.length_c   1.000
_cell.angle_alpha   90.00
_cell.angle_beta   90.00
_cell.angle_gamma   90.00
#
_symmetry.space_group_name_H-M   'P 1'
#
loop_
_entity.id
_entity.type
_entity.pdbx_description
1 polymer ?
#
loop_
_entity_poly.entity_id
_entity_poly.type
_entity_poly.pdbx_seq_one_letter_code
_entity_poly.pdbx_strand_id
1 'polypeptide(L)'
;MKTAFVFPGQGSQKVGMLQDLYNAYPIVKKRFEEADEALGYSISKLCFEGPDTELVKTANTQPAILTASVACYEVLKENGFTPDIVGGHSLGEYSALVAAGVLNFKDAVYVVHKRGEYMQEAVPLGKGAMAAILALPREQVVEICQQVNDTVGSVQAVNFNCPGQIVIAGETAAVETAAEKMKEAGAKRAVMLPVSAPFHSRLMEPAAARLKEELDKIQVNDANIPVVANVTGKILTNASDIKDSLVTQAANPVLWEDCVAEMVNFGVTRFVEVGPGKVLTGFTKKINKEMELANVEDIPSLEKTLEFLKGVR
;
A
#
# COMPACT_ATOMS: atom_id res chain seq x y z
N MET A 1 -16.71 -19.88 3.72
CA MET A 1 -16.47 -18.47 4.04
C MET A 1 -15.03 -18.15 3.67
N LYS A 2 -14.80 -17.21 2.73
CA LYS A 2 -13.47 -16.87 2.27
C LYS A 2 -12.93 -15.63 2.99
N THR A 3 -11.64 -15.63 3.27
CA THR A 3 -10.96 -14.53 3.98
C THR A 3 -9.87 -13.92 3.11
N ALA A 4 -9.87 -12.60 2.99
CA ALA A 4 -8.79 -11.84 2.38
C ALA A 4 -7.87 -11.26 3.46
N PHE A 5 -6.56 -11.34 3.24
CA PHE A 5 -5.61 -10.52 4.00
C PHE A 5 -5.19 -9.35 3.12
N VAL A 6 -5.32 -8.14 3.66
CA VAL A 6 -4.98 -6.91 2.98
C VAL A 6 -3.87 -6.17 3.73
N PHE A 7 -2.94 -5.60 2.98
CA PHE A 7 -1.70 -5.06 3.51
C PHE A 7 -1.61 -3.55 3.27
N PRO A 8 -1.38 -2.73 4.32
CA PRO A 8 -1.35 -1.29 4.22
C PRO A 8 -0.11 -0.77 3.48
N GLY A 9 -0.22 0.45 2.98
CA GLY A 9 0.85 1.20 2.35
C GLY A 9 1.35 2.36 3.18
N GLN A 10 2.10 3.25 2.53
CA GLN A 10 2.68 4.44 3.14
C GLN A 10 1.61 5.32 3.79
N GLY A 11 1.94 5.87 4.95
CA GLY A 11 1.03 6.64 5.81
C GLY A 11 0.57 5.87 7.04
N SER A 12 0.72 4.55 7.06
CA SER A 12 0.35 3.71 8.21
C SER A 12 1.46 3.55 9.25
N GLN A 13 2.70 3.90 8.91
CA GLN A 13 3.85 3.81 9.80
C GLN A 13 3.71 4.75 11.01
N LYS A 14 4.19 4.28 12.16
CA LYS A 14 4.33 5.08 13.37
C LYS A 14 5.51 4.57 14.20
N VAL A 15 6.21 5.46 14.88
CA VAL A 15 7.27 5.06 15.81
C VAL A 15 6.68 4.23 16.95
N GLY A 16 7.32 3.11 17.26
CA GLY A 16 6.84 2.13 18.25
C GLY A 16 5.97 1.02 17.65
N MET A 17 5.66 1.05 16.36
CA MET A 17 4.84 0.00 15.72
C MET A 17 5.46 -1.39 15.89
N LEU A 18 4.63 -2.39 16.19
CA LEU A 18 4.99 -3.80 16.37
C LEU A 18 5.96 -4.09 17.54
N GLN A 19 6.29 -3.15 18.39
CA GLN A 19 7.27 -3.40 19.45
C GLN A 19 6.83 -4.47 20.44
N ASP A 20 5.56 -4.54 20.79
CA ASP A 20 5.00 -5.58 21.64
C ASP A 20 5.08 -6.97 20.98
N LEU A 21 4.73 -7.07 19.70
CA LEU A 21 4.86 -8.30 18.92
C LEU A 21 6.32 -8.72 18.75
N TYR A 22 7.22 -7.78 18.53
CA TYR A 22 8.66 -8.03 18.46
C TYR A 22 9.19 -8.64 19.75
N ASN A 23 8.75 -8.16 20.90
CA ASN A 23 9.17 -8.68 22.20
C ASN A 23 8.57 -10.05 22.52
N ALA A 24 7.37 -10.36 22.00
CA ALA A 24 6.62 -11.58 22.34
C ALA A 24 6.81 -12.74 21.35
N TYR A 25 7.11 -12.45 20.08
CA TYR A 25 7.15 -13.45 19.02
C TYR A 25 8.53 -13.54 18.35
N PRO A 26 9.25 -14.67 18.49
CA PRO A 26 10.57 -14.84 17.86
C PRO A 26 10.57 -14.65 16.34
N ILE A 27 9.49 -15.03 15.65
CA ILE A 27 9.38 -14.85 14.20
C ILE A 27 9.36 -13.37 13.81
N VAL A 28 8.73 -12.51 14.60
CA VAL A 28 8.71 -11.07 14.37
C VAL A 28 10.12 -10.50 14.49
N LYS A 29 10.82 -10.85 15.57
CA LYS A 29 12.22 -10.45 15.77
C LYS A 29 13.11 -10.89 14.61
N LYS A 30 12.96 -12.15 14.16
CA LYS A 30 13.70 -12.70 13.02
C LYS A 30 13.48 -11.88 11.74
N ARG A 31 12.25 -11.48 11.44
CA ARG A 31 11.95 -10.69 10.24
C ARG A 31 12.59 -9.29 10.30
N PHE A 32 12.58 -8.63 11.45
CA PHE A 32 13.28 -7.35 11.63
C PHE A 32 14.80 -7.48 11.52
N GLU A 33 15.39 -8.54 12.07
CA GLU A 33 16.83 -8.81 11.92
C GLU A 33 17.22 -9.07 10.46
N GLU A 34 16.42 -9.85 9.73
CA GLU A 34 16.63 -10.09 8.29
C GLU A 34 16.50 -8.80 7.45
N ALA A 35 15.58 -7.93 7.82
CA ALA A 35 15.41 -6.63 7.17
C ALA A 35 16.63 -5.72 7.40
N ASP A 36 17.11 -5.64 8.63
CA ASP A 36 18.33 -4.90 8.98
C ASP A 36 19.54 -5.40 8.17
N GLU A 37 19.69 -6.71 8.06
CA GLU A 37 20.74 -7.35 7.27
C GLU A 37 20.63 -7.01 5.78
N ALA A 38 19.42 -7.11 5.20
CA ALA A 38 19.19 -6.85 3.79
C ALA A 38 19.44 -5.38 3.41
N LEU A 39 19.16 -4.44 4.32
CA LEU A 39 19.32 -3.01 4.10
C LEU A 39 20.73 -2.50 4.42
N GLY A 40 21.47 -3.18 5.32
CA GLY A 40 22.76 -2.71 5.81
C GLY A 40 22.65 -1.57 6.85
N TYR A 41 21.46 -1.30 7.36
CA TYR A 41 21.22 -0.38 8.48
C TYR A 41 20.04 -0.87 9.32
N SER A 42 19.88 -0.34 10.53
CA SER A 42 18.85 -0.80 11.46
C SER A 42 17.49 -0.15 11.21
N ILE A 43 16.69 -0.77 10.34
CA ILE A 43 15.29 -0.39 10.15
C ILE A 43 14.46 -0.70 11.40
N SER A 44 14.82 -1.74 12.15
CA SER A 44 14.17 -2.11 13.41
C SER A 44 14.27 -0.99 14.44
N LYS A 45 15.46 -0.44 14.66
CA LYS A 45 15.67 0.71 15.55
C LYS A 45 14.85 1.92 15.09
N LEU A 46 14.81 2.20 13.80
CA LEU A 46 14.03 3.29 13.23
C LEU A 46 12.52 3.09 13.48
N CYS A 47 12.01 1.88 13.32
CA CYS A 47 10.61 1.54 13.61
C CYS A 47 10.25 1.74 15.09
N PHE A 48 11.12 1.35 16.02
CA PHE A 48 10.82 1.35 17.46
C PHE A 48 11.15 2.64 18.17
N GLU A 49 12.22 3.31 17.78
CA GLU A 49 12.74 4.47 18.46
C GLU A 49 12.65 5.76 17.63
N GLY A 50 12.46 5.65 16.31
CA GLY A 50 12.46 6.80 15.41
C GLY A 50 13.88 7.34 15.15
N PRO A 51 14.00 8.61 14.77
CA PRO A 51 12.97 9.65 14.83
C PRO A 51 11.93 9.54 13.71
N ASP A 52 10.74 10.08 13.95
CA ASP A 52 9.64 10.08 12.98
C ASP A 52 10.03 10.75 11.66
N THR A 53 10.83 11.81 11.74
CA THR A 53 11.37 12.53 10.56
C THR A 53 12.21 11.66 9.62
N GLU A 54 12.85 10.62 10.14
CA GLU A 54 13.59 9.65 9.34
C GLU A 54 12.67 8.52 8.85
N LEU A 55 11.73 8.08 9.69
CA LEU A 55 10.79 7.01 9.35
C LEU A 55 9.85 7.43 8.21
N VAL A 56 9.48 8.70 8.13
CA VAL A 56 8.58 9.23 7.09
C VAL A 56 9.24 9.37 5.72
N LYS A 57 10.57 9.31 5.64
CA LYS A 57 11.27 9.29 4.35
C LYS A 57 10.90 8.03 3.57
N THR A 58 10.43 8.20 2.35
CA THR A 58 9.85 7.12 1.53
C THR A 58 10.75 5.90 1.41
N ALA A 59 12.06 6.09 1.26
CA ALA A 59 13.05 5.00 1.20
C ALA A 59 13.11 4.16 2.49
N ASN A 60 12.78 4.75 3.64
CA ASN A 60 12.70 4.07 4.94
C ASN A 60 11.30 3.55 5.24
N THR A 61 10.28 4.34 4.90
CA THR A 61 8.88 3.99 5.14
C THR A 61 8.49 2.68 4.47
N GLN A 62 8.88 2.50 3.21
CA GLN A 62 8.49 1.32 2.45
C GLN A 62 9.02 0.02 3.05
N PRO A 63 10.33 -0.15 3.29
CA PRO A 63 10.82 -1.37 3.93
C PRO A 63 10.35 -1.53 5.37
N ALA A 64 10.10 -0.45 6.10
CA ALA A 64 9.56 -0.50 7.46
C ALA A 64 8.16 -1.12 7.49
N ILE A 65 7.24 -0.64 6.64
CA ILE A 65 5.87 -1.16 6.56
C ILE A 65 5.86 -2.59 6.01
N LEU A 66 6.64 -2.89 4.99
CA LEU A 66 6.76 -4.25 4.46
C LEU A 66 7.17 -5.23 5.58
N THR A 67 8.21 -4.90 6.33
CA THR A 67 8.72 -5.75 7.41
C THR A 67 7.65 -5.95 8.50
N ALA A 68 7.01 -4.87 8.92
CA ALA A 68 5.94 -4.92 9.91
C ALA A 68 4.76 -5.79 9.44
N SER A 69 4.31 -5.61 8.22
CA SER A 69 3.18 -6.35 7.65
C SER A 69 3.50 -7.84 7.48
N VAL A 70 4.67 -8.17 6.95
CA VAL A 70 5.10 -9.58 6.79
C VAL A 70 5.27 -10.25 8.16
N ALA A 71 5.82 -9.54 9.14
CA ALA A 71 5.94 -10.06 10.50
C ALA A 71 4.57 -10.40 11.11
N CYS A 72 3.57 -9.52 10.97
CA CYS A 72 2.19 -9.79 11.40
C CYS A 72 1.60 -11.02 10.67
N TYR A 73 1.82 -11.13 9.37
CA TYR A 73 1.37 -12.28 8.58
C TYR A 73 1.97 -13.60 9.09
N GLU A 74 3.27 -13.62 9.38
CA GLU A 74 3.94 -14.83 9.89
C GLU A 74 3.36 -15.29 11.23
N VAL A 75 2.99 -14.35 12.11
CA VAL A 75 2.33 -14.69 13.39
C VAL A 75 0.97 -15.34 13.14
N LEU A 76 0.16 -14.81 12.21
CA LEU A 76 -1.12 -15.41 11.84
C LEU A 76 -0.92 -16.82 11.26
N LYS A 77 0.08 -16.99 10.42
CA LYS A 77 0.42 -18.28 9.79
C LYS A 77 0.88 -19.31 10.82
N GLU A 78 1.71 -18.93 11.79
CA GLU A 78 2.11 -19.80 12.91
C GLU A 78 0.92 -20.24 13.76
N ASN A 79 -0.13 -19.42 13.84
CA ASN A 79 -1.39 -19.76 14.51
C ASN A 79 -2.36 -20.57 13.61
N GLY A 80 -1.93 -20.99 12.43
CA GLY A 80 -2.70 -21.85 11.53
C GLY A 80 -3.67 -21.11 10.59
N PHE A 81 -3.55 -19.79 10.46
CA PHE A 81 -4.41 -19.00 9.59
C PHE A 81 -3.69 -18.49 8.35
N THR A 82 -4.23 -18.84 7.19
CA THR A 82 -3.79 -18.36 5.88
C THR A 82 -4.99 -17.81 5.11
N PRO A 83 -4.80 -16.82 4.23
CA PRO A 83 -5.89 -16.25 3.46
C PRO A 83 -6.22 -17.06 2.22
N ASP A 84 -7.42 -16.86 1.68
CA ASP A 84 -7.84 -17.39 0.38
C ASP A 84 -7.37 -16.49 -0.78
N ILE A 85 -7.17 -15.22 -0.50
CA ILE A 85 -6.72 -14.21 -1.46
C ILE A 85 -6.00 -13.08 -0.70
N VAL A 86 -5.05 -12.44 -1.35
CA VAL A 86 -4.31 -11.30 -0.79
C VAL A 86 -4.35 -10.10 -1.73
N GLY A 87 -4.20 -8.94 -1.15
CA GLY A 87 -3.99 -7.68 -1.86
C GLY A 87 -3.35 -6.66 -0.94
N GLY A 88 -2.79 -5.63 -1.51
CA GLY A 88 -2.16 -4.58 -0.73
C GLY A 88 -2.18 -3.25 -1.47
N HIS A 89 -2.21 -2.16 -0.73
CA HIS A 89 -2.31 -0.81 -1.28
C HIS A 89 -0.91 -0.26 -1.56
N SER A 90 -0.59 0.03 -2.82
CA SER A 90 0.70 0.56 -3.25
C SER A 90 1.88 -0.31 -2.76
N LEU A 91 2.69 0.16 -1.83
CA LEU A 91 3.74 -0.62 -1.15
C LEU A 91 3.18 -1.95 -0.62
N GLY A 92 1.96 -1.93 -0.10
CA GLY A 92 1.30 -3.11 0.47
C GLY A 92 1.13 -4.28 -0.50
N GLU A 93 1.10 -4.04 -1.81
CA GLU A 93 1.09 -5.11 -2.83
C GLU A 93 2.36 -5.97 -2.73
N TYR A 94 3.50 -5.37 -2.41
CA TYR A 94 4.75 -6.13 -2.16
C TYR A 94 4.64 -7.01 -0.92
N SER A 95 4.03 -6.51 0.14
CA SER A 95 3.77 -7.33 1.34
C SER A 95 2.86 -8.51 1.03
N ALA A 96 1.80 -8.28 0.24
CA ALA A 96 0.91 -9.34 -0.25
C ALA A 96 1.66 -10.39 -1.09
N LEU A 97 2.58 -9.96 -1.94
CA LEU A 97 3.38 -10.83 -2.78
C LEU A 97 4.37 -11.69 -1.98
N VAL A 98 4.92 -11.17 -0.91
CA VAL A 98 5.72 -11.99 0.02
C VAL A 98 4.84 -13.04 0.69
N ALA A 99 3.65 -12.66 1.18
CA ALA A 99 2.69 -13.59 1.77
C ALA A 99 2.25 -14.70 0.79
N ALA A 100 2.09 -14.35 -0.49
CA ALA A 100 1.70 -15.28 -1.55
C ALA A 100 2.86 -16.15 -2.10
N GLY A 101 4.08 -15.99 -1.57
CA GLY A 101 5.24 -16.76 -2.01
C GLY A 101 5.85 -16.32 -3.35
N VAL A 102 5.45 -15.17 -3.85
CA VAL A 102 5.96 -14.60 -5.13
C VAL A 102 7.36 -14.02 -4.96
N LEU A 103 7.58 -13.28 -3.91
CA LEU A 103 8.84 -12.60 -3.59
C LEU A 103 9.46 -13.17 -2.31
N ASN A 104 10.78 -13.35 -2.32
CA ASN A 104 11.55 -13.59 -1.10
C ASN A 104 11.54 -12.33 -0.23
N PHE A 105 11.43 -12.49 1.08
CA PHE A 105 11.33 -11.36 2.01
C PHE A 105 12.52 -10.40 1.93
N LYS A 106 13.75 -10.92 1.96
CA LYS A 106 14.96 -10.08 1.90
C LYS A 106 15.07 -9.31 0.59
N ASP A 107 14.75 -9.98 -0.54
CA ASP A 107 14.72 -9.34 -1.85
C ASP A 107 13.65 -8.22 -1.89
N ALA A 108 12.46 -8.49 -1.35
CA ALA A 108 11.38 -7.52 -1.28
C ALA A 108 11.76 -6.29 -0.43
N VAL A 109 12.39 -6.49 0.72
CA VAL A 109 12.89 -5.39 1.58
C VAL A 109 13.84 -4.47 0.81
N TYR A 110 14.81 -5.05 0.11
CA TYR A 110 15.77 -4.30 -0.69
C TYR A 110 15.08 -3.56 -1.85
N VAL A 111 14.23 -4.26 -2.60
CA VAL A 111 13.53 -3.69 -3.76
C VAL A 111 12.64 -2.52 -3.36
N VAL A 112 11.87 -2.63 -2.27
CA VAL A 112 10.99 -1.52 -1.86
C VAL A 112 11.76 -0.34 -1.29
N HIS A 113 12.93 -0.57 -0.70
CA HIS A 113 13.85 0.51 -0.34
C HIS A 113 14.29 1.28 -1.59
N LYS A 114 14.74 0.57 -2.63
CA LYS A 114 15.09 1.16 -3.93
C LYS A 114 13.89 1.85 -4.59
N ARG A 115 12.72 1.22 -4.55
CA ARG A 115 11.47 1.82 -5.03
C ARG A 115 11.23 3.18 -4.38
N GLY A 116 11.38 3.27 -3.05
CA GLY A 116 11.25 4.51 -2.30
C GLY A 116 12.24 5.58 -2.74
N GLU A 117 13.51 5.22 -2.91
CA GLU A 117 14.55 6.12 -3.43
C GLU A 117 14.18 6.64 -4.83
N TYR A 118 13.86 5.75 -5.75
CA TYR A 118 13.57 6.11 -7.14
C TYR A 118 12.31 6.97 -7.28
N MET A 119 11.27 6.67 -6.52
CA MET A 119 10.03 7.46 -6.53
C MET A 119 10.24 8.86 -5.94
N GLN A 120 11.08 9.00 -4.92
CA GLN A 120 11.42 10.30 -4.36
C GLN A 120 12.30 11.13 -5.30
N GLU A 121 13.22 10.49 -6.00
CA GLU A 121 14.16 11.15 -6.94
C GLU A 121 13.54 11.50 -8.29
N ALA A 122 12.44 10.86 -8.68
CA ALA A 122 11.82 11.03 -10.00
C ALA A 122 11.37 12.46 -10.31
N VAL A 123 11.02 13.22 -9.29
CA VAL A 123 10.62 14.63 -9.39
C VAL A 123 11.39 15.45 -8.36
N PRO A 124 11.96 16.60 -8.74
CA PRO A 124 12.66 17.47 -7.79
C PRO A 124 11.77 17.87 -6.62
N LEU A 125 12.36 17.99 -5.44
CA LEU A 125 11.67 18.36 -4.22
C LEU A 125 10.89 19.67 -4.42
N GLY A 126 9.63 19.70 -4.00
CA GLY A 126 8.73 20.85 -4.13
C GLY A 126 8.09 21.03 -5.51
N LYS A 127 8.44 20.21 -6.50
CA LYS A 127 7.85 20.27 -7.85
C LYS A 127 6.66 19.34 -8.03
N GLY A 128 6.48 18.37 -7.14
CA GLY A 128 5.36 17.46 -7.14
C GLY A 128 4.52 17.58 -5.87
N ALA A 129 3.25 17.20 -5.98
CA ALA A 129 2.30 17.24 -4.87
C ALA A 129 1.22 16.17 -5.02
N MET A 130 0.53 15.89 -3.92
CA MET A 130 -0.66 15.06 -3.86
C MET A 130 -1.73 15.75 -3.03
N ALA A 131 -3.00 15.51 -3.36
CA ALA A 131 -4.13 16.00 -2.59
C ALA A 131 -5.23 14.94 -2.47
N ALA A 132 -5.83 14.84 -1.28
CA ALA A 132 -6.99 13.99 -1.04
C ALA A 132 -8.27 14.77 -1.32
N ILE A 133 -9.12 14.24 -2.19
CA ILE A 133 -10.40 14.80 -2.60
C ILE A 133 -11.52 14.01 -1.96
N LEU A 134 -12.36 14.69 -1.17
CA LEU A 134 -13.46 14.07 -0.44
C LEU A 134 -14.82 14.49 -1.00
N ALA A 135 -15.70 13.49 -1.15
CA ALA A 135 -17.10 13.64 -1.51
C ALA A 135 -17.34 14.30 -2.89
N LEU A 136 -16.52 13.94 -3.87
CA LEU A 136 -16.75 14.26 -5.28
C LEU A 136 -16.81 12.96 -6.09
N PRO A 137 -17.77 12.79 -7.03
CA PRO A 137 -17.84 11.59 -7.85
C PRO A 137 -16.58 11.34 -8.67
N ARG A 138 -16.23 10.07 -8.86
CA ARG A 138 -15.03 9.62 -9.58
C ARG A 138 -14.91 10.26 -10.96
N GLU A 139 -15.98 10.29 -11.72
CA GLU A 139 -16.02 10.84 -13.08
C GLU A 139 -15.68 12.33 -13.10
N GLN A 140 -16.17 13.09 -12.12
CA GLN A 140 -15.88 14.53 -12.00
C GLN A 140 -14.41 14.78 -11.63
N VAL A 141 -13.84 13.97 -10.74
CA VAL A 141 -12.42 14.07 -10.38
C VAL A 141 -11.54 13.83 -11.61
N VAL A 142 -11.82 12.78 -12.37
CA VAL A 142 -11.07 12.45 -13.59
C VAL A 142 -11.22 13.56 -14.64
N GLU A 143 -12.42 14.08 -14.88
CA GLU A 143 -12.68 15.15 -15.84
C GLU A 143 -11.95 16.43 -15.47
N ILE A 144 -11.99 16.86 -14.21
CA ILE A 144 -11.29 18.08 -13.76
C ILE A 144 -9.77 17.90 -13.91
N CYS A 145 -9.21 16.75 -13.58
CA CYS A 145 -7.80 16.46 -13.83
C CYS A 145 -7.46 16.62 -15.32
N GLN A 146 -8.30 16.11 -16.22
CA GLN A 146 -8.07 16.25 -17.66
C GLN A 146 -8.07 17.70 -18.10
N GLN A 147 -9.04 18.51 -17.65
CA GLN A 147 -9.11 19.94 -17.96
C GLN A 147 -7.85 20.69 -17.50
N VAL A 148 -7.33 20.37 -16.32
CA VAL A 148 -6.11 20.99 -15.78
C VAL A 148 -4.87 20.53 -16.54
N ASN A 149 -4.80 19.25 -16.94
CA ASN A 149 -3.72 18.77 -17.81
C ASN A 149 -3.61 19.56 -19.11
N ASP A 150 -4.74 19.91 -19.70
CA ASP A 150 -4.79 20.60 -21.00
C ASP A 150 -4.42 22.09 -20.89
N THR A 151 -4.44 22.67 -19.68
CA THR A 151 -4.33 24.13 -19.49
C THR A 151 -3.22 24.59 -18.55
N VAL A 152 -2.84 23.77 -17.56
CA VAL A 152 -1.90 24.19 -16.50
C VAL A 152 -0.67 23.29 -16.43
N GLY A 153 -0.86 21.99 -16.33
CA GLY A 153 0.23 21.02 -16.17
C GLY A 153 -0.26 19.65 -15.73
N SER A 154 0.67 18.73 -15.53
CA SER A 154 0.35 17.34 -15.28
C SER A 154 -0.31 17.12 -13.92
N VAL A 155 -1.51 16.55 -13.91
CA VAL A 155 -2.23 16.07 -12.72
C VAL A 155 -3.13 14.88 -13.10
N GLN A 156 -3.23 13.90 -12.22
CA GLN A 156 -4.02 12.68 -12.43
C GLN A 156 -4.68 12.24 -11.12
N ALA A 157 -5.84 11.56 -11.23
CA ALA A 157 -6.36 10.74 -10.14
C ALA A 157 -5.47 9.50 -10.03
N VAL A 158 -4.90 9.26 -8.85
CA VAL A 158 -3.89 8.22 -8.65
C VAL A 158 -4.25 7.16 -7.61
N ASN A 159 -5.13 7.46 -6.64
CA ASN A 159 -5.61 6.46 -5.70
C ASN A 159 -7.14 6.54 -5.64
N PHE A 160 -7.80 5.50 -6.13
CA PHE A 160 -9.24 5.32 -6.01
C PHE A 160 -9.50 4.44 -4.77
N ASN A 161 -9.56 5.07 -3.60
CA ASN A 161 -9.52 4.36 -2.32
C ASN A 161 -10.84 3.77 -1.88
N CYS A 162 -11.91 4.54 -1.98
CA CYS A 162 -13.27 4.11 -1.66
C CYS A 162 -14.26 5.16 -2.19
N PRO A 163 -15.57 4.88 -2.19
CA PRO A 163 -16.56 5.88 -2.53
C PRO A 163 -16.35 7.18 -1.75
N GLY A 164 -16.18 8.29 -2.48
CA GLY A 164 -15.98 9.61 -1.89
C GLY A 164 -14.55 9.92 -1.42
N GLN A 165 -13.56 9.09 -1.73
CA GLN A 165 -12.17 9.41 -1.44
C GLN A 165 -11.22 9.02 -2.58
N ILE A 166 -10.69 10.01 -3.25
CA ILE A 166 -9.74 9.88 -4.35
C ILE A 166 -8.56 10.80 -4.09
N VAL A 167 -7.36 10.31 -4.34
CA VAL A 167 -6.14 11.13 -4.28
C VAL A 167 -5.72 11.50 -5.70
N ILE A 168 -5.38 12.77 -5.88
CA ILE A 168 -4.79 13.30 -7.12
C ILE A 168 -3.31 13.61 -6.90
N ALA A 169 -2.52 13.50 -7.95
CA ALA A 169 -1.08 13.75 -7.91
C ALA A 169 -0.58 14.33 -9.23
N GLY A 170 0.48 15.12 -9.16
CA GLY A 170 1.11 15.73 -10.33
C GLY A 170 2.04 16.87 -9.97
N GLU A 171 2.23 17.78 -10.91
CA GLU A 171 2.96 19.02 -10.68
C GLU A 171 2.23 19.88 -9.63
N THR A 172 2.97 20.51 -8.74
CA THR A 172 2.40 21.25 -7.60
C THR A 172 1.33 22.27 -8.04
N ALA A 173 1.62 23.13 -9.01
CA ALA A 173 0.64 24.12 -9.51
C ALA A 173 -0.61 23.48 -10.11
N ALA A 174 -0.46 22.36 -10.83
CA ALA A 174 -1.57 21.64 -11.43
C ALA A 174 -2.45 20.96 -10.35
N VAL A 175 -1.85 20.38 -9.33
CA VAL A 175 -2.58 19.78 -8.19
C VAL A 175 -3.36 20.84 -7.42
N GLU A 176 -2.74 21.98 -7.12
CA GLU A 176 -3.40 23.09 -6.44
C GLU A 176 -4.59 23.64 -7.26
N THR A 177 -4.41 23.83 -8.57
CA THR A 177 -5.48 24.28 -9.47
C THR A 177 -6.62 23.27 -9.55
N ALA A 178 -6.29 21.98 -9.69
CA ALA A 178 -7.30 20.91 -9.71
C ALA A 178 -8.08 20.85 -8.38
N ALA A 179 -7.39 20.96 -7.25
CA ALA A 179 -8.00 20.95 -5.93
C ALA A 179 -9.00 22.11 -5.75
N GLU A 180 -8.65 23.33 -6.19
CA GLU A 180 -9.55 24.48 -6.18
C GLU A 180 -10.79 24.26 -7.04
N LYS A 181 -10.61 23.79 -8.28
CA LYS A 181 -11.73 23.45 -9.19
C LYS A 181 -12.64 22.36 -8.61
N MET A 182 -12.08 21.40 -7.93
CA MET A 182 -12.85 20.33 -7.29
C MET A 182 -13.67 20.84 -6.11
N LYS A 183 -13.15 21.78 -5.32
CA LYS A 183 -13.94 22.48 -4.29
C LYS A 183 -15.11 23.25 -4.91
N GLU A 184 -14.87 24.01 -5.98
CA GLU A 184 -15.90 24.75 -6.73
C GLU A 184 -16.97 23.80 -7.29
N ALA A 185 -16.58 22.59 -7.70
CA ALA A 185 -17.49 21.56 -8.22
C ALA A 185 -18.29 20.84 -7.12
N GLY A 186 -18.04 21.14 -5.85
CA GLY A 186 -18.80 20.59 -4.72
C GLY A 186 -18.08 19.55 -3.87
N ALA A 187 -16.78 19.34 -4.04
CA ALA A 187 -16.00 18.50 -3.14
C ALA A 187 -16.09 19.05 -1.71
N LYS A 188 -16.40 18.19 -0.77
CA LYS A 188 -16.52 18.57 0.64
C LYS A 188 -15.19 19.05 1.23
N ARG A 189 -14.08 18.42 0.80
CA ARG A 189 -12.72 18.79 1.17
C ARG A 189 -11.75 18.45 0.04
N ALA A 190 -10.71 19.27 -0.10
CA ALA A 190 -9.54 18.99 -0.92
C ALA A 190 -8.31 19.35 -0.08
N VAL A 191 -7.59 18.35 0.40
CA VAL A 191 -6.53 18.48 1.40
C VAL A 191 -5.19 18.11 0.77
N MET A 192 -4.26 19.07 0.75
CA MET A 192 -2.88 18.81 0.33
C MET A 192 -2.23 17.83 1.30
N LEU A 193 -1.61 16.78 0.79
CA LEU A 193 -0.91 15.77 1.60
C LEU A 193 0.52 16.22 1.89
N PRO A 194 1.10 15.82 3.05
CA PRO A 194 2.47 16.20 3.44
C PRO A 194 3.52 15.33 2.72
N VAL A 195 3.43 15.24 1.40
CA VAL A 195 4.35 14.52 0.52
C VAL A 195 4.74 15.41 -0.65
N SER A 196 5.95 15.27 -1.15
CA SER A 196 6.48 16.08 -2.25
C SER A 196 6.67 15.31 -3.56
N ALA A 197 6.45 14.00 -3.54
CA ALA A 197 6.53 13.17 -4.76
C ALA A 197 5.11 12.84 -5.26
N PRO A 198 4.85 12.99 -6.57
CA PRO A 198 3.54 12.71 -7.17
C PRO A 198 3.39 11.22 -7.50
N PHE A 199 3.31 10.38 -6.44
CA PHE A 199 3.25 8.94 -6.55
C PHE A 199 2.10 8.47 -7.46
N HIS A 200 2.37 7.41 -8.24
CA HIS A 200 1.41 6.79 -9.17
C HIS A 200 0.95 7.65 -10.33
N SER A 201 1.48 8.87 -10.49
CA SER A 201 1.30 9.67 -11.70
C SER A 201 2.30 9.27 -12.78
N ARG A 202 2.06 9.70 -14.02
CA ARG A 202 3.02 9.49 -15.12
C ARG A 202 4.39 10.08 -14.86
N LEU A 203 4.52 11.03 -13.94
CA LEU A 203 5.80 11.60 -13.53
C LEU A 203 6.70 10.58 -12.81
N MET A 204 6.14 9.43 -12.43
CA MET A 204 6.90 8.30 -11.87
C MET A 204 7.46 7.33 -12.92
N GLU A 205 7.27 7.57 -14.22
CA GLU A 205 7.83 6.69 -15.27
C GLU A 205 9.34 6.46 -15.14
N PRO A 206 10.18 7.48 -14.82
CA PRO A 206 11.59 7.24 -14.57
C PRO A 206 11.87 6.28 -13.42
N ALA A 207 11.07 6.35 -12.35
CA ALA A 207 11.17 5.43 -11.22
C ALA A 207 10.76 4.01 -11.62
N ALA A 208 9.71 3.86 -12.42
CA ALA A 208 9.26 2.57 -12.94
C ALA A 208 10.35 1.87 -13.78
N ALA A 209 11.06 2.61 -14.61
CA ALA A 209 12.14 2.08 -15.42
C ALA A 209 13.31 1.54 -14.57
N ARG A 210 13.72 2.28 -13.55
CA ARG A 210 14.77 1.85 -12.60
C ARG A 210 14.30 0.66 -11.74
N LEU A 211 13.04 0.67 -11.31
CA LEU A 211 12.44 -0.43 -10.56
C LEU A 211 12.42 -1.73 -11.35
N LYS A 212 12.15 -1.65 -12.66
CA LYS A 212 12.22 -2.82 -13.55
C LYS A 212 13.61 -3.47 -13.52
N GLU A 213 14.67 -2.68 -13.52
CA GLU A 213 16.04 -3.20 -13.45
C GLU A 213 16.29 -3.97 -12.14
N GLU A 214 15.74 -3.48 -11.01
CA GLU A 214 15.85 -4.17 -9.72
C GLU A 214 15.03 -5.47 -9.70
N LEU A 215 13.81 -5.44 -10.23
CA LEU A 215 12.96 -6.63 -10.32
C LEU A 215 13.55 -7.70 -11.25
N ASP A 216 14.30 -7.31 -12.28
CA ASP A 216 14.97 -8.23 -13.18
C ASP A 216 16.14 -9.01 -12.50
N LYS A 217 16.66 -8.50 -11.38
CA LYS A 217 17.76 -9.12 -10.62
C LYS A 217 17.30 -10.14 -9.58
N ILE A 218 16.02 -10.20 -9.27
CA ILE A 218 15.46 -11.07 -8.22
C ILE A 218 14.59 -12.17 -8.82
N GLN A 219 14.39 -13.23 -8.03
CA GLN A 219 13.47 -14.29 -8.39
C GLN A 219 12.04 -13.87 -8.11
N VAL A 220 11.18 -14.02 -9.12
CA VAL A 220 9.73 -13.82 -9.01
C VAL A 220 9.06 -15.15 -9.35
N ASN A 221 8.31 -15.70 -8.40
CA ASN A 221 7.61 -16.98 -8.55
C ASN A 221 6.14 -16.78 -8.88
N ASP A 222 5.49 -17.84 -9.35
CA ASP A 222 4.03 -17.88 -9.42
C ASP A 222 3.44 -17.79 -8.01
N ALA A 223 2.26 -17.20 -7.89
CA ALA A 223 1.62 -17.00 -6.60
C ALA A 223 0.99 -18.32 -6.09
N ASN A 224 1.27 -18.65 -4.83
CA ASN A 224 0.63 -19.77 -4.13
C ASN A 224 -0.78 -19.40 -3.64
N ILE A 225 -1.05 -18.11 -3.49
CA ILE A 225 -2.33 -17.53 -3.10
C ILE A 225 -2.65 -16.45 -4.15
N PRO A 226 -3.89 -16.40 -4.70
CA PRO A 226 -4.27 -15.36 -5.64
C PRO A 226 -4.00 -13.96 -5.11
N VAL A 227 -3.46 -13.07 -5.95
CA VAL A 227 -3.14 -11.67 -5.60
C VAL A 227 -3.97 -10.73 -6.48
N VAL A 228 -4.57 -9.70 -5.89
CA VAL A 228 -5.25 -8.66 -6.67
C VAL A 228 -4.27 -7.53 -6.97
N ALA A 229 -4.10 -7.23 -8.25
CA ALA A 229 -3.18 -6.20 -8.72
C ALA A 229 -3.80 -4.80 -8.63
N ASN A 230 -3.05 -3.83 -8.11
CA ASN A 230 -3.52 -2.44 -7.98
C ASN A 230 -3.88 -1.79 -9.31
N VAL A 231 -3.11 -2.08 -10.35
CA VAL A 231 -3.22 -1.40 -11.66
C VAL A 231 -4.49 -1.77 -12.41
N THR A 232 -4.95 -3.00 -12.25
CA THR A 232 -6.09 -3.55 -13.00
C THR A 232 -7.31 -3.84 -12.14
N GLY A 233 -7.14 -3.97 -10.82
CA GLY A 233 -8.17 -4.47 -9.93
C GLY A 233 -8.53 -5.93 -10.22
N LYS A 234 -7.61 -6.72 -10.80
CA LYS A 234 -7.85 -8.12 -11.21
C LYS A 234 -6.89 -9.07 -10.54
N ILE A 235 -7.32 -10.33 -10.42
CA ILE A 235 -6.52 -11.41 -9.84
C ILE A 235 -5.40 -11.79 -10.81
N LEU A 236 -4.18 -11.89 -10.27
CA LEU A 236 -3.00 -12.42 -10.94
C LEU A 236 -2.44 -13.60 -10.15
N THR A 237 -1.87 -14.57 -10.87
CA THR A 237 -1.18 -15.73 -10.28
C THR A 237 0.16 -16.03 -10.95
N ASN A 238 0.34 -15.60 -12.18
CA ASN A 238 1.53 -15.88 -13.00
C ASN A 238 2.64 -14.89 -12.69
N ALA A 239 3.88 -15.37 -12.51
CA ALA A 239 5.05 -14.58 -12.17
C ALA A 239 5.34 -13.44 -13.17
N SER A 240 5.24 -13.73 -14.47
CA SER A 240 5.50 -12.74 -15.52
C SER A 240 4.49 -11.59 -15.48
N ASP A 241 3.20 -11.90 -15.37
CA ASP A 241 2.13 -10.91 -15.28
C ASP A 241 2.24 -10.06 -14.02
N ILE A 242 2.59 -10.68 -12.90
CA ILE A 242 2.79 -9.98 -11.62
C ILE A 242 3.96 -9.01 -11.72
N LYS A 243 5.08 -9.44 -12.28
CA LYS A 243 6.26 -8.59 -12.46
C LYS A 243 5.96 -7.38 -13.34
N ASP A 244 5.33 -7.58 -14.48
CA ASP A 244 4.91 -6.50 -15.38
C ASP A 244 3.94 -5.53 -14.69
N SER A 245 3.01 -6.06 -13.89
CA SER A 245 2.06 -5.27 -13.10
C SER A 245 2.77 -4.40 -12.06
N LEU A 246 3.81 -4.92 -11.38
CA LEU A 246 4.59 -4.13 -10.40
C LEU A 246 5.34 -2.97 -11.05
N VAL A 247 5.93 -3.18 -12.22
CA VAL A 247 6.60 -2.11 -12.96
C VAL A 247 5.59 -1.02 -13.36
N THR A 248 4.45 -1.41 -13.88
CA THR A 248 3.38 -0.50 -14.28
C THR A 248 2.80 0.26 -13.10
N GLN A 249 2.67 -0.39 -11.94
CA GLN A 249 2.07 0.16 -10.73
C GLN A 249 2.74 1.45 -10.23
N ALA A 250 4.05 1.58 -10.39
CA ALA A 250 4.78 2.75 -9.88
C ALA A 250 4.33 4.07 -10.51
N ALA A 251 3.92 4.04 -11.78
CA ALA A 251 3.53 5.22 -12.56
C ALA A 251 2.05 5.21 -12.99
N ASN A 252 1.23 4.38 -12.39
CA ASN A 252 -0.19 4.24 -12.73
C ASN A 252 -1.08 4.19 -11.47
N PRO A 253 -2.37 4.52 -11.61
CA PRO A 253 -3.29 4.57 -10.48
C PRO A 253 -3.43 3.26 -9.71
N VAL A 254 -3.60 3.39 -8.40
CA VAL A 254 -4.01 2.32 -7.50
C VAL A 254 -5.55 2.26 -7.49
N LEU A 255 -6.11 1.21 -8.07
CA LEU A 255 -7.56 0.98 -8.17
C LEU A 255 -8.03 0.18 -6.94
N TRP A 256 -7.89 0.75 -5.75
CA TRP A 256 -8.14 0.00 -4.51
C TRP A 256 -9.61 -0.40 -4.33
N GLU A 257 -10.53 0.48 -4.65
CA GLU A 257 -11.96 0.16 -4.62
C GLU A 257 -12.29 -1.03 -5.54
N ASP A 258 -11.71 -1.05 -6.74
CA ASP A 258 -11.86 -2.16 -7.69
C ASP A 258 -11.20 -3.45 -7.17
N CYS A 259 -10.05 -3.34 -6.48
CA CYS A 259 -9.40 -4.49 -5.83
C CYS A 259 -10.30 -5.13 -4.77
N VAL A 260 -10.92 -4.34 -3.92
CA VAL A 260 -11.85 -4.84 -2.90
C VAL A 260 -13.08 -5.47 -3.56
N ALA A 261 -13.64 -4.84 -4.59
CA ALA A 261 -14.76 -5.39 -5.35
C ALA A 261 -14.43 -6.74 -5.97
N GLU A 262 -13.23 -6.90 -6.53
CA GLU A 262 -12.76 -8.19 -7.09
C GLU A 262 -12.65 -9.27 -6.02
N MET A 263 -12.15 -8.94 -4.82
CA MET A 263 -12.11 -9.88 -3.69
C MET A 263 -13.51 -10.31 -3.27
N VAL A 264 -14.45 -9.39 -3.21
CA VAL A 264 -15.87 -9.69 -2.92
C VAL A 264 -16.46 -10.60 -3.99
N ASN A 265 -16.19 -10.33 -5.26
CA ASN A 265 -16.61 -11.19 -6.38
C ASN A 265 -15.98 -12.59 -6.33
N PHE A 266 -14.77 -12.71 -5.80
CA PHE A 266 -14.11 -13.99 -5.54
C PHE A 266 -14.80 -14.80 -4.43
N GLY A 267 -15.66 -14.18 -3.65
CA GLY A 267 -16.43 -14.79 -2.57
C GLY A 267 -15.92 -14.45 -1.16
N VAL A 268 -15.07 -13.43 -1.02
CA VAL A 268 -14.61 -12.97 0.29
C VAL A 268 -15.76 -12.35 1.06
N THR A 269 -15.87 -12.74 2.33
CA THR A 269 -16.81 -12.18 3.30
C THR A 269 -16.11 -11.60 4.53
N ARG A 270 -14.84 -11.93 4.71
CA ARG A 270 -14.01 -11.43 5.83
C ARG A 270 -12.71 -10.82 5.31
N PHE A 271 -12.39 -9.63 5.82
CA PHE A 271 -11.13 -8.94 5.53
C PHE A 271 -10.33 -8.78 6.83
N VAL A 272 -9.06 -9.11 6.77
CA VAL A 272 -8.09 -8.85 7.85
C VAL A 272 -7.02 -7.92 7.32
N GLU A 273 -6.91 -6.73 7.89
CA GLU A 273 -5.80 -5.81 7.62
C GLU A 273 -4.58 -6.24 8.44
N VAL A 274 -3.49 -6.56 7.76
CA VAL A 274 -2.29 -7.16 8.35
C VAL A 274 -1.12 -6.19 8.24
N GLY A 275 -0.76 -5.56 9.36
CA GLY A 275 0.26 -4.53 9.42
C GLY A 275 -0.21 -3.30 10.22
N PRO A 276 0.60 -2.23 10.27
CA PRO A 276 0.29 -1.06 11.08
C PRO A 276 -0.95 -0.31 10.58
N GLY A 277 -1.79 0.13 11.51
CA GLY A 277 -2.97 0.96 11.24
C GLY A 277 -4.23 0.20 10.84
N LYS A 278 -5.25 0.96 10.47
CA LYS A 278 -6.61 0.47 10.12
C LYS A 278 -7.20 1.20 8.90
N VAL A 279 -6.36 1.75 8.05
CA VAL A 279 -6.79 2.56 6.91
C VAL A 279 -7.59 1.74 5.91
N LEU A 280 -7.10 0.56 5.55
CA LEU A 280 -7.76 -0.32 4.59
C LEU A 280 -9.07 -0.91 5.16
N THR A 281 -9.11 -1.17 6.46
CA THR A 281 -10.33 -1.56 7.18
C THR A 281 -11.40 -0.46 7.03
N GLY A 282 -11.01 0.79 7.21
CA GLY A 282 -11.88 1.94 7.01
C GLY A 282 -12.39 2.08 5.57
N PHE A 283 -11.55 1.85 4.58
CA PHE A 283 -11.95 1.86 3.16
C PHE A 283 -12.92 0.73 2.84
N THR A 284 -12.62 -0.48 3.30
CA THR A 284 -13.48 -1.66 3.07
C THR A 284 -14.88 -1.43 3.64
N LYS A 285 -14.99 -0.87 4.84
CA LYS A 285 -16.28 -0.54 5.46
C LYS A 285 -17.11 0.44 4.62
N LYS A 286 -16.47 1.39 3.95
CA LYS A 286 -17.13 2.34 3.05
C LYS A 286 -17.50 1.71 1.70
N ILE A 287 -16.70 0.76 1.21
CA ILE A 287 -16.95 0.07 -0.05
C ILE A 287 -18.09 -0.93 0.11
N ASN A 288 -18.08 -1.73 1.18
CA ASN A 288 -19.11 -2.73 1.45
C ASN A 288 -19.31 -2.94 2.96
N LYS A 289 -20.44 -2.47 3.46
CA LYS A 289 -20.79 -2.50 4.89
C LYS A 289 -21.09 -3.90 5.44
N GLU A 290 -21.32 -4.86 4.55
CA GLU A 290 -21.66 -6.24 4.94
C GLU A 290 -20.44 -7.11 5.24
N MET A 291 -19.24 -6.60 4.94
CA MET A 291 -18.01 -7.35 5.18
C MET A 291 -17.67 -7.40 6.67
N GLU A 292 -17.24 -8.56 7.13
CA GLU A 292 -16.68 -8.74 8.47
C GLU A 292 -15.20 -8.28 8.44
N LEU A 293 -14.81 -7.48 9.42
CA LEU A 293 -13.51 -6.77 9.42
C LEU A 293 -12.72 -7.04 10.68
N ALA A 294 -11.43 -7.28 10.55
CA ALA A 294 -10.47 -7.38 11.64
C ALA A 294 -9.12 -6.78 11.22
N ASN A 295 -8.22 -6.59 12.16
CA ASN A 295 -6.86 -6.11 11.88
C ASN A 295 -5.85 -6.68 12.87
N VAL A 296 -4.59 -6.72 12.46
CA VAL A 296 -3.45 -7.14 13.30
C VAL A 296 -2.33 -6.12 13.17
N GLU A 297 -2.06 -5.39 14.25
CA GLU A 297 -0.96 -4.43 14.37
C GLU A 297 -0.21 -4.51 15.71
N ASP A 298 -0.81 -5.17 16.70
CA ASP A 298 -0.31 -5.32 18.07
C ASP A 298 -0.89 -6.58 18.71
N ILE A 299 -0.48 -6.88 19.95
CA ILE A 299 -0.98 -8.07 20.69
C ILE A 299 -2.50 -8.00 20.90
N PRO A 300 -3.10 -6.89 21.37
CA PRO A 300 -4.56 -6.86 21.56
C PRO A 300 -5.36 -7.10 20.28
N SER A 301 -4.97 -6.52 19.16
CA SER A 301 -5.63 -6.74 17.88
C SER A 301 -5.40 -8.15 17.33
N LEU A 302 -4.21 -8.73 17.55
CA LEU A 302 -3.93 -10.12 17.21
C LEU A 302 -4.87 -11.08 17.95
N GLU A 303 -5.01 -10.94 19.26
CA GLU A 303 -5.88 -11.80 20.08
C GLU A 303 -7.32 -11.75 19.60
N LYS A 304 -7.85 -10.55 19.35
CA LYS A 304 -9.20 -10.36 18.79
C LYS A 304 -9.34 -11.00 17.40
N THR A 305 -8.33 -10.84 16.55
CA THR A 305 -8.36 -11.39 15.20
C THR A 305 -8.29 -12.92 15.21
N LEU A 306 -7.51 -13.52 16.11
CA LEU A 306 -7.47 -14.98 16.24
C LEU A 306 -8.85 -15.54 16.64
N GLU A 307 -9.55 -14.91 17.58
CA GLU A 307 -10.92 -15.29 17.96
C GLU A 307 -11.91 -15.09 16.78
N PHE A 308 -11.80 -13.98 16.10
CA PHE A 308 -12.57 -13.69 14.87
C PHE A 308 -12.37 -14.76 13.79
N LEU A 309 -11.14 -15.17 13.54
CA LEU A 309 -10.82 -16.19 12.52
C LEU A 309 -11.28 -17.60 12.91
N LYS A 310 -11.31 -17.92 14.20
CA LYS A 310 -11.88 -19.17 14.71
C LYS A 310 -13.40 -19.23 14.58
N GLY A 311 -14.06 -18.13 14.26
CA GLY A 311 -15.52 -18.05 14.20
C GLY A 311 -16.18 -18.00 15.57
N VAL A 312 -15.44 -17.72 16.62
CA VAL A 312 -15.99 -17.46 17.97
C VAL A 312 -16.54 -16.04 17.97
N ARG A 313 -17.85 -15.90 18.16
CA ARG A 313 -18.55 -14.61 18.29
C ARG A 313 -18.63 -14.17 19.74
#